data_6bd743a3d7f30e5f004bf7b99151d3cd
#
_entry.id   6bd743a3d7f30e5f004bf7b99151d3cd
#
_cell.length_a   1.000
_cell.length_b   1.000
_cell.length_c   1.000
_cell.angle_alpha   90.00
_cell.angle_beta   90.00
_cell.angle_gamma   90.00
#
_symmetry.space_group_name_H-M   'P 1'
#
loop_
_entity.id
_entity.type
_entity.pdbx_description
1 polymer ?
#
loop_
_entity_poly.entity_id
_entity_poly.type
_entity_poly.pdbx_seq_one_letter_code
_entity_poly.pdbx_strand_id
1 'polypeptide(L)'
;MADAITPRKTNYPEWYLDVVQKAALADNSAVRGCMVIKPNGYAIWEKMQRGLDRLFKESGHVNAYFPLFIPMSYLAKEEDMAEGFAKECAVVTHYRLKAEKGKKLAVDPDAKLDEPLIIRPTSETIIWNTYKKWVQSYRDLPLLINQWCNVVRWEMRTRLFLRTAEFLWQEGHTAHASAKEAEEETHTMVRIYQKFAEEFMAMPVLVGAKTEGQKFPGAIYTLCIEAMMQDGKALQAGTSHFLGQNFAKAFDVTFKNEQNKEEFAWATSWGVSTRLIGGLIMTHSDDNGLVLPPRLAPLHVVICPLGRNDAERKPSIEAAEKLAKELRDLPRDDFFGYEPIAVKIDNMFDKQPGFRYSEYEIRGVPVRVEIGPKDIEKAACAVARRDVPGKEGKTFGIALTGAAAHIEKLLREIQESLYKRAKAFR
;
A
#
# COMPACT_ATOMS: atom_id res chain seq x y z
N MET A 1 -10.88 12.43 -28.02
CA MET A 1 -11.64 11.86 -26.89
C MET A 1 -10.60 11.13 -26.05
N ALA A 2 -10.52 11.38 -24.75
CA ALA A 2 -9.71 10.51 -23.91
C ALA A 2 -10.25 9.09 -24.08
N ASP A 3 -9.39 8.11 -24.32
CA ASP A 3 -9.82 6.73 -24.47
C ASP A 3 -10.64 6.33 -23.25
N ALA A 4 -11.85 5.86 -23.47
CA ALA A 4 -12.78 5.52 -22.40
C ALA A 4 -12.21 4.34 -21.59
N ILE A 5 -12.50 4.29 -20.30
CA ILE A 5 -12.20 3.13 -19.48
C ILE A 5 -13.11 1.98 -19.95
N THR A 6 -12.55 0.80 -20.13
CA THR A 6 -13.32 -0.40 -20.48
C THR A 6 -14.35 -0.69 -19.38
N PRO A 7 -15.64 -0.88 -19.70
CA PRO A 7 -16.63 -1.17 -18.67
C PRO A 7 -16.34 -2.48 -17.93
N ARG A 8 -16.45 -2.50 -16.61
CA ARG A 8 -16.18 -3.68 -15.74
C ARG A 8 -16.95 -4.93 -16.16
N LYS A 9 -18.21 -4.75 -16.57
CA LYS A 9 -19.08 -5.85 -17.00
C LYS A 9 -18.66 -6.47 -18.33
N THR A 10 -17.94 -5.71 -19.17
CA THR A 10 -17.47 -6.16 -20.49
C THR A 10 -16.17 -6.93 -20.37
N ASN A 11 -15.18 -6.37 -19.67
CA ASN A 11 -13.86 -6.99 -19.47
C ASN A 11 -13.22 -6.46 -18.17
N TYR A 12 -13.43 -7.18 -17.07
CA TYR A 12 -12.92 -6.79 -15.76
C TYR A 12 -11.39 -6.71 -15.69
N PRO A 13 -10.61 -7.65 -16.26
CA PRO A 13 -9.16 -7.53 -16.34
C PRO A 13 -8.66 -6.29 -17.06
N GLU A 14 -9.29 -5.91 -18.17
CA GLU A 14 -8.92 -4.74 -18.97
C GLU A 14 -9.31 -3.45 -18.23
N TRP A 15 -10.54 -3.40 -17.67
CA TRP A 15 -10.97 -2.32 -16.80
C TRP A 15 -9.94 -2.00 -15.71
N TYR A 16 -9.43 -3.04 -15.04
CA TYR A 16 -8.42 -2.88 -13.99
C TYR A 16 -7.14 -2.21 -14.51
N LEU A 17 -6.65 -2.66 -15.66
CA LEU A 17 -5.44 -2.10 -16.29
C LEU A 17 -5.69 -0.66 -16.76
N ASP A 18 -6.85 -0.38 -17.32
CA ASP A 18 -7.25 0.98 -17.73
C ASP A 18 -7.27 1.93 -16.53
N VAL A 19 -7.84 1.52 -15.39
CA VAL A 19 -7.84 2.34 -14.16
C VAL A 19 -6.40 2.61 -13.69
N VAL A 20 -5.54 1.58 -13.64
CA VAL A 20 -4.13 1.73 -13.23
C VAL A 20 -3.40 2.73 -14.11
N GLN A 21 -3.56 2.62 -15.43
CA GLN A 21 -2.84 3.46 -16.40
C GLN A 21 -3.38 4.90 -16.44
N LYS A 22 -4.70 5.06 -16.53
CA LYS A 22 -5.35 6.37 -16.69
C LYS A 22 -5.33 7.20 -15.41
N ALA A 23 -5.42 6.56 -14.25
CA ALA A 23 -5.18 7.22 -12.97
C ALA A 23 -3.68 7.50 -12.70
N ALA A 24 -2.79 7.17 -13.65
CA ALA A 24 -1.35 7.36 -13.56
C ALA A 24 -0.73 6.71 -12.31
N LEU A 25 -1.11 5.45 -12.02
CA LEU A 25 -0.63 4.73 -10.84
C LEU A 25 0.65 3.95 -11.09
N ALA A 26 0.74 3.23 -12.19
CA ALA A 26 1.90 2.43 -12.56
C ALA A 26 1.99 2.19 -14.07
N ASP A 27 3.19 1.84 -14.53
CA ASP A 27 3.48 1.36 -15.88
C ASP A 27 4.36 0.10 -15.84
N ASN A 28 4.41 -0.64 -16.93
CA ASN A 28 5.39 -1.70 -17.10
C ASN A 28 6.79 -1.10 -17.28
N SER A 29 7.80 -1.71 -16.66
CA SER A 29 9.19 -1.32 -16.86
C SER A 29 9.81 -2.07 -18.04
N ALA A 30 11.07 -1.74 -18.37
CA ALA A 30 11.88 -2.50 -19.33
C ALA A 30 12.22 -3.92 -18.83
N VAL A 31 12.11 -4.18 -17.53
CA VAL A 31 12.33 -5.50 -16.93
C VAL A 31 10.99 -6.20 -16.81
N ARG A 32 10.84 -7.33 -17.51
CA ARG A 32 9.59 -8.08 -17.51
C ARG A 32 9.16 -8.43 -16.10
N GLY A 33 7.91 -8.09 -15.78
CA GLY A 33 7.30 -8.38 -14.48
C GLY A 33 7.60 -7.37 -13.37
N CYS A 34 8.53 -6.44 -13.59
CA CYS A 34 8.75 -5.31 -12.69
C CYS A 34 7.96 -4.10 -13.16
N MET A 35 7.32 -3.38 -12.24
CA MET A 35 6.54 -2.19 -12.55
C MET A 35 7.27 -0.92 -12.15
N VAL A 36 6.98 0.17 -12.88
CA VAL A 36 7.27 1.53 -12.43
C VAL A 36 6.05 2.03 -11.69
N ILE A 37 6.17 2.30 -10.39
CA ILE A 37 5.10 2.96 -9.64
C ILE A 37 5.24 4.46 -9.87
N LYS A 38 4.22 5.07 -10.50
CA LYS A 38 4.20 6.50 -10.84
C LYS A 38 3.94 7.35 -9.59
N PRO A 39 4.21 8.66 -9.62
CA PRO A 39 4.06 9.52 -8.45
C PRO A 39 2.69 9.43 -7.76
N ASN A 40 1.58 9.33 -8.52
CA ASN A 40 0.25 9.21 -7.94
C ASN A 40 0.05 7.87 -7.22
N GLY A 41 0.54 6.77 -7.80
CA GLY A 41 0.51 5.44 -7.17
C GLY A 41 1.43 5.36 -5.95
N TYR A 42 2.62 5.96 -6.03
CA TYR A 42 3.56 5.98 -4.92
C TYR A 42 3.05 6.81 -3.74
N ALA A 43 2.40 7.94 -4.01
CA ALA A 43 1.78 8.76 -2.95
C ALA A 43 0.66 8.02 -2.18
N ILE A 44 -0.10 7.11 -2.85
CA ILE A 44 -1.04 6.22 -2.17
C ILE A 44 -0.28 5.24 -1.27
N TRP A 45 0.82 4.66 -1.77
CA TRP A 45 1.66 3.75 -0.98
C TRP A 45 2.25 4.45 0.25
N GLU A 46 2.74 5.69 0.12
CA GLU A 46 3.24 6.48 1.25
C GLU A 46 2.15 6.73 2.32
N LYS A 47 0.90 6.95 1.91
CA LYS A 47 -0.24 7.06 2.85
C LYS A 47 -0.52 5.72 3.55
N MET A 48 -0.48 4.61 2.82
CA MET A 48 -0.62 3.26 3.40
C MET A 48 0.52 2.97 4.38
N GLN A 49 1.75 3.26 3.99
CA GLN A 49 2.93 3.08 4.82
C GLN A 49 2.84 3.86 6.12
N ARG A 50 2.50 5.16 6.06
CA ARG A 50 2.35 6.00 7.26
C ARG A 50 1.27 5.49 8.21
N GLY A 51 0.12 5.08 7.67
CA GLY A 51 -0.98 4.55 8.47
C GLY A 51 -0.62 3.24 9.18
N LEU A 52 -0.02 2.30 8.45
CA LEU A 52 0.44 1.02 9.01
C LEU A 52 1.61 1.19 9.99
N ASP A 53 2.62 1.98 9.63
CA ASP A 53 3.80 2.20 10.47
C ASP A 53 3.43 2.80 11.84
N ARG A 54 2.42 3.68 11.85
CA ARG A 54 1.87 4.21 13.09
C ARG A 54 1.24 3.10 13.95
N LEU A 55 0.39 2.25 13.37
CA LEU A 55 -0.24 1.14 14.07
C LEU A 55 0.80 0.15 14.63
N PHE A 56 1.88 -0.11 13.88
CA PHE A 56 2.98 -0.94 14.37
C PHE A 56 3.70 -0.31 15.56
N LYS A 57 4.00 0.99 15.49
CA LYS A 57 4.64 1.71 16.60
C LYS A 57 3.75 1.80 17.84
N GLU A 58 2.45 1.97 17.67
CA GLU A 58 1.46 1.91 18.76
C GLU A 58 1.45 0.55 19.45
N SER A 59 1.77 -0.54 18.74
CA SER A 59 1.91 -1.89 19.31
C SER A 59 3.33 -2.24 19.76
N GLY A 60 4.25 -1.27 19.80
CA GLY A 60 5.60 -1.43 20.33
C GLY A 60 6.67 -1.84 19.31
N HIS A 61 6.32 -1.98 18.04
CA HIS A 61 7.26 -2.38 17.00
C HIS A 61 8.18 -1.22 16.58
N VAL A 62 9.39 -1.57 16.20
CA VAL A 62 10.39 -0.63 15.67
C VAL A 62 10.87 -1.06 14.28
N ASN A 63 11.29 -0.09 13.48
CA ASN A 63 11.80 -0.36 12.14
C ASN A 63 13.30 -0.66 12.16
N ALA A 64 13.70 -1.67 11.39
CA ALA A 64 15.09 -1.96 11.07
C ALA A 64 15.26 -2.18 9.57
N TYR A 65 16.48 -2.32 9.09
CA TYR A 65 16.77 -2.66 7.70
C TYR A 65 17.82 -3.78 7.64
N PHE A 66 17.52 -4.80 6.85
CA PHE A 66 18.40 -5.94 6.62
C PHE A 66 18.83 -5.98 5.14
N PRO A 67 19.99 -6.58 4.83
CA PRO A 67 20.54 -6.60 3.49
C PRO A 67 19.62 -7.20 2.43
N LEU A 68 19.70 -6.65 1.21
CA LEU A 68 19.02 -7.18 0.02
C LEU A 68 19.53 -8.58 -0.36
N PHE A 69 20.84 -8.80 -0.23
CA PHE A 69 21.50 -10.03 -0.62
C PHE A 69 21.55 -11.05 0.52
N ILE A 70 21.19 -12.28 0.21
CA ILE A 70 21.21 -13.41 1.13
C ILE A 70 22.20 -14.45 0.58
N PRO A 71 23.19 -14.93 1.36
CA PRO A 71 24.01 -16.07 0.94
C PRO A 71 23.13 -17.29 0.63
N MET A 72 23.41 -17.97 -0.48
CA MET A 72 22.59 -19.11 -0.90
C MET A 72 22.56 -20.23 0.18
N SER A 73 23.64 -20.42 0.90
CA SER A 73 23.74 -21.36 2.03
C SER A 73 22.75 -21.09 3.17
N TYR A 74 22.28 -19.82 3.32
CA TYR A 74 21.29 -19.50 4.37
C TYR A 74 19.90 -20.00 4.00
N LEU A 75 19.54 -19.94 2.72
CA LEU A 75 18.24 -20.47 2.26
C LEU A 75 18.18 -22.01 2.43
N ALA A 76 19.32 -22.68 2.24
CA ALA A 76 19.42 -24.13 2.37
C ALA A 76 19.34 -24.67 3.82
N LYS A 77 19.39 -23.79 4.84
CA LYS A 77 19.31 -24.20 6.26
C LYS A 77 17.90 -24.57 6.70
N GLU A 78 16.88 -24.10 5.98
CA GLU A 78 15.47 -24.38 6.26
C GLU A 78 14.86 -25.01 5.01
N GLU A 79 14.51 -26.31 5.08
CA GLU A 79 14.10 -27.11 3.92
C GLU A 79 12.80 -26.59 3.28
N ASP A 80 11.79 -26.24 4.08
CA ASP A 80 10.51 -25.73 3.57
C ASP A 80 10.69 -24.41 2.82
N MET A 81 11.58 -23.54 3.30
CA MET A 81 11.93 -22.29 2.62
C MET A 81 12.67 -22.55 1.31
N ALA A 82 13.62 -23.47 1.32
CA ALA A 82 14.35 -23.85 0.11
C ALA A 82 13.40 -24.41 -0.94
N GLU A 83 12.51 -25.32 -0.59
CA GLU A 83 11.50 -25.88 -1.50
C GLU A 83 10.51 -24.82 -2.00
N GLY A 84 10.01 -23.98 -1.09
CA GLY A 84 9.00 -22.95 -1.39
C GLY A 84 9.49 -21.85 -2.33
N PHE A 85 10.75 -21.40 -2.19
CA PHE A 85 11.26 -20.25 -2.93
C PHE A 85 12.30 -20.58 -4.02
N ALA A 86 12.84 -21.79 -4.07
CA ALA A 86 13.90 -22.14 -5.03
C ALA A 86 13.55 -21.82 -6.50
N LYS A 87 12.29 -21.93 -6.88
CA LYS A 87 11.80 -21.70 -8.25
C LYS A 87 11.62 -20.21 -8.59
N GLU A 88 11.63 -19.34 -7.60
CA GLU A 88 11.29 -17.91 -7.75
C GLU A 88 12.46 -16.98 -7.36
N CYS A 89 13.64 -17.52 -7.05
CA CYS A 89 14.80 -16.71 -6.65
C CYS A 89 15.51 -16.09 -7.84
N ALA A 90 15.87 -14.81 -7.71
CA ALA A 90 16.86 -14.15 -8.55
C ALA A 90 18.25 -14.34 -7.90
N VAL A 91 19.21 -14.83 -8.69
CA VAL A 91 20.54 -15.22 -8.20
C VAL A 91 21.61 -14.31 -8.78
N VAL A 92 22.48 -13.77 -7.92
CA VAL A 92 23.64 -12.98 -8.30
C VAL A 92 24.89 -13.85 -8.20
N THR A 93 25.59 -14.01 -9.33
CA THR A 93 26.75 -14.90 -9.45
C THR A 93 28.07 -14.17 -9.67
N HIS A 94 28.01 -12.89 -10.06
CA HIS A 94 29.18 -12.06 -10.37
C HIS A 94 29.00 -10.64 -9.83
N TYR A 95 30.09 -10.00 -9.44
CA TYR A 95 30.08 -8.66 -8.86
C TYR A 95 30.59 -7.55 -9.80
N ARG A 96 31.03 -7.89 -11.03
CA ARG A 96 31.60 -6.91 -11.95
C ARG A 96 31.26 -7.21 -13.42
N LEU A 97 31.19 -6.15 -14.21
CA LEU A 97 31.10 -6.21 -15.66
C LEU A 97 32.45 -5.87 -16.29
N LYS A 98 32.75 -6.44 -17.45
CA LYS A 98 33.90 -6.15 -18.28
C LYS A 98 33.47 -5.27 -19.47
N ALA A 99 34.09 -4.08 -19.55
CA ALA A 99 33.93 -3.15 -20.69
C ALA A 99 35.23 -3.07 -21.46
N GLU A 100 35.20 -3.47 -22.72
CA GLU A 100 36.32 -3.30 -23.67
C GLU A 100 35.90 -2.38 -24.80
N LYS A 101 36.77 -1.45 -25.18
CA LYS A 101 36.51 -0.49 -26.26
C LYS A 101 36.14 -1.24 -27.55
N GLY A 102 34.98 -0.94 -28.13
CA GLY A 102 34.48 -1.58 -29.34
C GLY A 102 33.78 -2.94 -29.15
N LYS A 103 33.65 -3.42 -27.93
CA LYS A 103 32.89 -4.64 -27.57
C LYS A 103 31.64 -4.35 -26.74
N LYS A 104 30.67 -5.27 -26.77
CA LYS A 104 29.48 -5.19 -25.88
C LYS A 104 29.89 -5.42 -24.42
N LEU A 105 29.21 -4.71 -23.53
CA LEU A 105 29.32 -4.94 -22.09
C LEU A 105 28.94 -6.40 -21.76
N ALA A 106 29.79 -7.11 -21.02
CA ALA A 106 29.61 -8.51 -20.65
C ALA A 106 29.92 -8.73 -19.17
N VAL A 107 29.44 -9.83 -18.62
CA VAL A 107 29.82 -10.26 -17.26
C VAL A 107 31.31 -10.61 -17.29
N ASP A 108 32.06 -10.11 -16.28
CA ASP A 108 33.48 -10.44 -16.14
C ASP A 108 33.61 -11.86 -15.51
N PRO A 109 34.18 -12.85 -16.28
CA PRO A 109 34.34 -14.20 -15.75
C PRO A 109 35.21 -14.30 -14.49
N ASP A 110 36.18 -13.37 -14.36
CA ASP A 110 37.11 -13.34 -13.21
C ASP A 110 36.48 -12.72 -11.96
N ALA A 111 35.25 -12.20 -12.07
CA ALA A 111 34.50 -11.61 -10.97
C ALA A 111 33.37 -12.51 -10.44
N LYS A 112 33.49 -13.82 -10.63
CA LYS A 112 32.56 -14.79 -10.07
C LYS A 112 32.63 -14.77 -8.54
N LEU A 113 31.48 -14.79 -7.89
CA LEU A 113 31.38 -14.91 -6.43
C LEU A 113 31.76 -16.34 -6.01
N ASP A 114 32.47 -16.49 -4.87
CA ASP A 114 32.77 -17.78 -4.26
C ASP A 114 31.47 -18.51 -3.88
N GLU A 115 30.51 -17.78 -3.34
CA GLU A 115 29.17 -18.23 -3.05
C GLU A 115 28.16 -17.34 -3.77
N PRO A 116 27.17 -17.90 -4.53
CA PRO A 116 26.09 -17.12 -5.11
C PRO A 116 25.25 -16.43 -4.04
N LEU A 117 24.76 -15.23 -4.36
CA LEU A 117 23.84 -14.48 -3.51
C LEU A 117 22.44 -14.50 -4.10
N ILE A 118 21.45 -14.59 -3.24
CA ILE A 118 20.04 -14.50 -3.60
C ILE A 118 19.55 -13.11 -3.32
N ILE A 119 18.84 -12.50 -4.27
CA ILE A 119 18.04 -11.30 -3.98
C ILE A 119 16.85 -11.75 -3.16
N ARG A 120 16.68 -11.21 -1.96
CA ARG A 120 15.67 -11.66 -0.99
C ARG A 120 14.28 -11.83 -1.58
N PRO A 121 13.70 -13.04 -1.55
CA PRO A 121 12.28 -13.26 -1.82
C PRO A 121 11.41 -12.99 -0.58
N THR A 122 12.05 -13.05 0.59
CA THR A 122 11.61 -12.76 1.95
C THR A 122 12.85 -12.75 2.85
N SER A 123 12.78 -12.24 4.07
CA SER A 123 13.99 -11.96 4.86
C SER A 123 14.19 -12.84 6.10
N GLU A 124 13.37 -13.85 6.34
CA GLU A 124 13.48 -14.70 7.54
C GLU A 124 14.91 -15.20 7.77
N THR A 125 15.54 -15.75 6.74
CA THR A 125 16.86 -16.40 6.86
C THR A 125 17.96 -15.42 7.25
N ILE A 126 18.02 -14.24 6.64
CA ILE A 126 19.02 -13.22 6.96
C ILE A 126 18.76 -12.57 8.33
N ILE A 127 17.49 -12.41 8.70
CA ILE A 127 17.07 -11.83 9.97
C ILE A 127 17.38 -12.79 11.10
N TRP A 128 17.01 -14.07 11.00
CA TRP A 128 17.26 -15.07 12.04
C TRP A 128 18.76 -15.33 12.24
N ASN A 129 19.57 -15.28 11.17
CA ASN A 129 21.02 -15.30 11.31
C ASN A 129 21.56 -14.08 12.08
N THR A 130 20.90 -12.93 11.96
CA THR A 130 21.26 -11.73 12.74
C THR A 130 20.80 -11.84 14.19
N TYR A 131 19.59 -12.37 14.43
CA TYR A 131 19.03 -12.56 15.76
C TYR A 131 19.87 -13.47 16.64
N LYS A 132 20.59 -14.42 16.07
CA LYS A 132 21.57 -15.22 16.79
C LYS A 132 22.58 -14.37 17.59
N LYS A 133 22.88 -13.16 17.11
CA LYS A 133 23.79 -12.24 17.80
C LYS A 133 23.08 -11.29 18.75
N TRP A 134 21.82 -10.99 18.50
CA TRP A 134 21.04 -10.01 19.27
C TRP A 134 20.35 -10.64 20.47
N VAL A 135 19.96 -11.90 20.39
CA VAL A 135 19.23 -12.63 21.42
C VAL A 135 20.21 -13.50 22.21
N GLN A 136 20.45 -13.17 23.48
CA GLN A 136 21.34 -13.90 24.37
C GLN A 136 20.64 -14.26 25.69
N SER A 137 19.70 -13.46 26.13
CA SER A 137 18.95 -13.68 27.35
C SER A 137 17.48 -13.32 27.17
N TYR A 138 16.64 -13.76 28.11
CA TYR A 138 15.22 -13.40 28.14
C TYR A 138 14.94 -11.89 28.18
N ARG A 139 15.95 -11.09 28.61
CA ARG A 139 15.83 -9.62 28.67
C ARG A 139 15.92 -8.96 27.28
N ASP A 140 16.42 -9.69 26.29
CA ASP A 140 16.49 -9.24 24.90
C ASP A 140 15.17 -9.49 24.15
N LEU A 141 14.23 -10.17 24.78
CA LEU A 141 12.93 -10.55 24.22
C LEU A 141 11.77 -9.78 24.90
N PRO A 142 10.68 -9.48 24.17
CA PRO A 142 10.52 -9.77 22.76
C PRO A 142 11.30 -8.80 21.85
N LEU A 143 11.80 -9.30 20.71
CA LEU A 143 12.21 -8.47 19.60
C LEU A 143 11.03 -8.24 18.67
N LEU A 144 10.61 -6.98 18.51
CA LEU A 144 9.45 -6.58 17.71
C LEU A 144 9.92 -5.70 16.56
N ILE A 145 10.34 -6.34 15.46
CA ILE A 145 11.00 -5.66 14.34
C ILE A 145 10.12 -5.68 13.10
N ASN A 146 10.01 -4.52 12.45
CA ASN A 146 9.42 -4.32 11.15
C ASN A 146 10.46 -3.82 10.14
N GLN A 147 10.33 -4.20 8.88
CA GLN A 147 11.14 -3.71 7.77
C GLN A 147 10.26 -3.26 6.61
N TRP A 148 10.49 -2.03 6.12
CA TRP A 148 9.96 -1.54 4.85
C TRP A 148 11.00 -1.74 3.76
N CYS A 149 10.69 -2.53 2.74
CA CYS A 149 11.66 -2.86 1.71
C CYS A 149 11.00 -3.36 0.41
N ASN A 150 11.82 -3.71 -0.57
CA ASN A 150 11.45 -4.48 -1.75
C ASN A 150 11.86 -5.95 -1.58
N VAL A 151 11.19 -6.81 -2.34
CA VAL A 151 11.58 -8.21 -2.53
C VAL A 151 11.41 -8.59 -4.00
N VAL A 152 12.11 -9.66 -4.41
CA VAL A 152 12.03 -10.20 -5.77
C VAL A 152 11.60 -11.66 -5.71
N ARG A 153 10.48 -11.96 -6.36
CA ARG A 153 9.96 -13.30 -6.61
C ARG A 153 9.73 -13.45 -8.10
N TRP A 154 10.51 -14.28 -8.78
CA TRP A 154 10.52 -14.36 -10.24
C TRP A 154 9.20 -14.91 -10.79
N GLU A 155 8.22 -14.03 -10.92
CA GLU A 155 6.86 -14.34 -11.32
C GLU A 155 6.70 -14.33 -12.85
N MET A 156 6.08 -15.37 -13.37
CA MET A 156 5.87 -15.52 -14.82
C MET A 156 4.55 -14.91 -15.31
N ARG A 157 3.52 -14.83 -14.45
CA ARG A 157 2.19 -14.33 -14.78
C ARG A 157 1.92 -13.03 -14.04
N THR A 158 2.48 -11.95 -14.52
CA THR A 158 2.47 -10.66 -13.83
C THR A 158 1.21 -9.85 -14.10
N ARG A 159 0.79 -9.07 -13.11
CA ARG A 159 -0.25 -8.06 -13.18
C ARG A 159 0.10 -6.92 -12.23
N LEU A 160 0.10 -5.67 -12.73
CA LEU A 160 0.47 -4.47 -11.98
C LEU A 160 -0.20 -4.44 -10.60
N PHE A 161 0.55 -4.17 -9.55
CA PHE A 161 0.23 -4.21 -8.12
C PHE A 161 -0.16 -5.59 -7.57
N LEU A 162 -0.91 -6.41 -8.28
CA LEU A 162 -1.46 -7.66 -7.76
C LEU A 162 -0.44 -8.80 -7.71
N ARG A 163 0.40 -8.89 -8.75
CA ARG A 163 1.40 -9.95 -8.89
C ARG A 163 2.52 -9.48 -9.80
N THR A 164 3.64 -9.06 -9.22
CA THR A 164 4.81 -8.55 -9.92
C THR A 164 6.07 -9.29 -9.46
N ALA A 165 7.11 -9.30 -10.30
CA ALA A 165 8.37 -9.96 -9.97
C ALA A 165 9.11 -9.20 -8.86
N GLU A 166 9.08 -7.88 -8.88
CA GLU A 166 9.53 -7.01 -7.80
C GLU A 166 8.34 -6.22 -7.25
N PHE A 167 8.28 -6.08 -5.92
CA PHE A 167 7.27 -5.26 -5.26
C PHE A 167 7.79 -4.68 -3.95
N LEU A 168 7.19 -3.56 -3.55
CA LEU A 168 7.38 -2.98 -2.24
C LEU A 168 6.44 -3.65 -1.25
N TRP A 169 6.93 -3.84 -0.05
CA TRP A 169 6.16 -4.42 1.02
C TRP A 169 6.64 -3.96 2.40
N GLN A 170 5.96 -4.42 3.38
CA GLN A 170 6.37 -4.45 4.77
C GLN A 170 6.42 -5.92 5.20
N GLU A 171 7.45 -6.27 5.93
CA GLU A 171 7.60 -7.56 6.60
C GLU A 171 7.98 -7.33 8.06
N GLY A 172 7.27 -7.97 8.96
CA GLY A 172 7.60 -7.99 10.37
C GLY A 172 8.17 -9.35 10.77
N HIS A 173 9.14 -9.32 11.66
CA HIS A 173 9.79 -10.51 12.17
C HIS A 173 10.00 -10.32 13.66
N THR A 174 9.41 -11.20 14.47
CA THR A 174 9.49 -11.07 15.92
C THR A 174 10.04 -12.33 16.57
N ALA A 175 10.72 -12.15 17.69
CA ALA A 175 11.21 -13.25 18.50
C ALA A 175 10.69 -13.09 19.94
N HIS A 176 10.26 -14.20 20.54
CA HIS A 176 9.59 -14.23 21.84
C HIS A 176 10.16 -15.31 22.74
N ALA A 177 10.00 -15.15 24.06
CA ALA A 177 10.46 -16.13 25.04
C ALA A 177 9.52 -17.34 25.14
N SER A 178 8.25 -17.20 24.79
CA SER A 178 7.25 -18.27 24.90
C SER A 178 6.36 -18.42 23.67
N ALA A 179 5.83 -19.62 23.46
CA ALA A 179 4.84 -19.90 22.44
C ALA A 179 3.62 -18.98 22.55
N LYS A 180 3.15 -18.78 23.79
CA LYS A 180 1.98 -17.95 24.06
C LYS A 180 2.17 -16.53 23.59
N GLU A 181 3.30 -15.90 23.88
CA GLU A 181 3.61 -14.54 23.39
C GLU A 181 3.65 -14.46 21.86
N ALA A 182 4.27 -15.45 21.21
CA ALA A 182 4.33 -15.48 19.74
C ALA A 182 2.95 -15.73 19.09
N GLU A 183 2.09 -16.55 19.70
CA GLU A 183 0.70 -16.72 19.25
C GLU A 183 -0.12 -15.44 19.42
N GLU A 184 -0.02 -14.78 20.58
CA GLU A 184 -0.67 -13.50 20.84
C GLU A 184 -0.22 -12.43 19.84
N GLU A 185 1.07 -12.39 19.51
CA GLU A 185 1.61 -11.51 18.49
C GLU A 185 1.05 -11.81 17.10
N THR A 186 1.00 -13.09 16.69
CA THR A 186 0.41 -13.52 15.42
C THR A 186 -1.03 -13.02 15.28
N HIS A 187 -1.82 -13.12 16.34
CA HIS A 187 -3.21 -12.64 16.38
C HIS A 187 -3.30 -11.11 16.44
N THR A 188 -2.37 -10.44 17.10
CA THR A 188 -2.31 -8.98 17.19
C THR A 188 -2.06 -8.38 15.80
N MET A 189 -1.13 -8.94 15.05
CA MET A 189 -0.77 -8.41 13.74
C MET A 189 -1.87 -8.61 12.70
N VAL A 190 -2.55 -9.75 12.69
CA VAL A 190 -3.69 -9.92 11.76
C VAL A 190 -4.84 -8.96 12.10
N ARG A 191 -5.06 -8.62 13.38
CA ARG A 191 -6.04 -7.61 13.80
C ARG A 191 -5.63 -6.19 13.37
N ILE A 192 -4.35 -5.86 13.44
CA ILE A 192 -3.83 -4.58 12.92
C ILE A 192 -4.09 -4.47 11.42
N TYR A 193 -3.85 -5.54 10.66
CA TYR A 193 -4.15 -5.56 9.23
C TYR A 193 -5.64 -5.45 8.95
N GLN A 194 -6.49 -6.13 9.71
CA GLN A 194 -7.94 -5.97 9.61
C GLN A 194 -8.36 -4.52 9.89
N LYS A 195 -7.90 -3.93 11.00
CA LYS A 195 -8.17 -2.53 11.35
C LYS A 195 -7.74 -1.58 10.23
N PHE A 196 -6.54 -1.77 9.69
CA PHE A 196 -6.05 -0.94 8.59
C PHE A 196 -6.93 -1.08 7.33
N ALA A 197 -7.26 -2.30 6.93
CA ALA A 197 -8.11 -2.56 5.77
C ALA A 197 -9.50 -1.92 5.94
N GLU A 198 -10.13 -2.08 7.11
CA GLU A 198 -11.48 -1.59 7.34
C GLU A 198 -11.55 -0.07 7.55
N GLU A 199 -10.66 0.50 8.38
CA GLU A 199 -10.70 1.92 8.74
C GLU A 199 -10.04 2.83 7.70
N PHE A 200 -8.88 2.43 7.13
CA PHE A 200 -8.13 3.27 6.19
C PHE A 200 -8.52 2.99 4.74
N MET A 201 -8.58 1.72 4.36
CA MET A 201 -8.91 1.34 2.99
C MET A 201 -10.42 1.27 2.75
N ALA A 202 -11.27 1.43 3.79
CA ALA A 202 -12.71 1.20 3.72
C ALA A 202 -13.06 -0.17 3.09
N MET A 203 -12.21 -1.16 3.28
CA MET A 203 -12.27 -2.48 2.66
C MET A 203 -12.57 -3.55 3.73
N PRO A 204 -13.82 -4.02 3.83
CA PRO A 204 -14.20 -5.08 4.76
C PRO A 204 -13.48 -6.38 4.42
N VAL A 205 -12.91 -7.03 5.43
CA VAL A 205 -12.15 -8.28 5.27
C VAL A 205 -12.69 -9.40 6.16
N LEU A 206 -12.40 -10.64 5.78
CA LEU A 206 -12.58 -11.83 6.59
C LEU A 206 -11.22 -12.28 7.11
N VAL A 207 -11.15 -12.59 8.40
CA VAL A 207 -9.97 -13.17 9.02
C VAL A 207 -10.15 -14.68 9.05
N GLY A 208 -9.13 -15.43 8.64
CA GLY A 208 -9.17 -16.88 8.62
C GLY A 208 -7.78 -17.52 8.65
N ALA A 209 -7.75 -18.82 8.90
CA ALA A 209 -6.53 -19.61 8.81
C ALA A 209 -6.38 -20.19 7.40
N LYS A 210 -5.15 -20.22 6.90
CA LYS A 210 -4.78 -20.91 5.67
C LYS A 210 -4.83 -22.42 5.88
N THR A 211 -5.16 -23.16 4.80
CA THR A 211 -5.02 -24.61 4.79
C THR A 211 -3.55 -25.03 4.81
N GLU A 212 -3.27 -26.27 5.21
CA GLU A 212 -1.91 -26.82 5.23
C GLU A 212 -1.14 -26.62 3.91
N GLY A 213 -1.80 -26.84 2.78
CA GLY A 213 -1.18 -26.68 1.45
C GLY A 213 -0.99 -25.23 0.99
N GLN A 214 -1.46 -24.25 1.76
CA GLN A 214 -1.38 -22.83 1.41
C GLN A 214 -0.73 -21.96 2.50
N LYS A 215 -0.36 -22.56 3.64
CA LYS A 215 0.36 -21.84 4.70
C LYS A 215 1.74 -21.41 4.20
N PHE A 216 2.34 -20.43 4.87
CA PHE A 216 3.69 -19.99 4.57
C PHE A 216 4.70 -21.11 4.83
N PRO A 217 5.69 -21.35 3.95
CA PRO A 217 6.74 -22.33 4.15
C PRO A 217 7.47 -22.11 5.49
N GLY A 218 7.64 -23.16 6.29
CA GLY A 218 8.24 -23.07 7.62
C GLY A 218 7.30 -22.59 8.74
N ALA A 219 6.04 -22.23 8.45
CA ALA A 219 5.07 -21.86 9.48
C ALA A 219 4.33 -23.08 10.06
N ILE A 220 4.01 -23.02 11.35
CA ILE A 220 3.08 -23.98 11.97
C ILE A 220 1.67 -23.72 11.46
N TYR A 221 1.23 -22.44 11.48
CA TYR A 221 0.00 -22.00 10.83
C TYR A 221 0.12 -20.56 10.33
N THR A 222 -0.76 -20.20 9.41
CA THR A 222 -0.84 -18.87 8.83
C THR A 222 -2.26 -18.32 8.97
N LEU A 223 -2.40 -17.14 9.57
CA LEU A 223 -3.62 -16.34 9.52
C LEU A 223 -3.55 -15.38 8.33
N CYS A 224 -4.69 -15.06 7.74
CA CYS A 224 -4.78 -14.08 6.66
C CYS A 224 -6.03 -13.24 6.76
N ILE A 225 -5.99 -12.08 6.10
CA ILE A 225 -7.16 -11.28 5.78
C ILE A 225 -7.47 -11.41 4.29
N GLU A 226 -8.74 -11.61 3.95
CA GLU A 226 -9.21 -11.71 2.56
C GLU A 226 -10.38 -10.74 2.35
N ALA A 227 -10.35 -10.04 1.21
CA ALA A 227 -11.39 -9.10 0.81
C ALA A 227 -12.14 -9.59 -0.42
N MET A 228 -13.45 -9.32 -0.50
CA MET A 228 -14.27 -9.61 -1.67
C MET A 228 -14.07 -8.52 -2.72
N MET A 229 -13.67 -8.91 -3.93
CA MET A 229 -13.51 -8.01 -5.06
C MET A 229 -14.80 -7.94 -5.90
N GLN A 230 -14.97 -6.87 -6.68
CA GLN A 230 -16.20 -6.63 -7.45
C GLN A 230 -16.49 -7.70 -8.52
N ASP A 231 -15.53 -8.55 -8.86
CA ASP A 231 -15.73 -9.73 -9.72
C ASP A 231 -16.14 -10.99 -8.95
N GLY A 232 -16.44 -10.87 -7.65
CA GLY A 232 -16.86 -11.98 -6.80
C GLY A 232 -15.72 -12.89 -6.33
N LYS A 233 -14.45 -12.50 -6.55
CA LYS A 233 -13.29 -13.28 -6.10
C LYS A 233 -12.70 -12.72 -4.83
N ALA A 234 -12.16 -13.61 -3.98
CA ALA A 234 -11.41 -13.23 -2.80
C ALA A 234 -9.98 -12.80 -3.17
N LEU A 235 -9.51 -11.72 -2.56
CA LEU A 235 -8.11 -11.28 -2.62
C LEU A 235 -7.48 -11.40 -1.24
N GLN A 236 -6.40 -12.18 -1.14
CA GLN A 236 -5.55 -12.18 0.05
C GLN A 236 -4.86 -10.83 0.17
N ALA A 237 -5.12 -10.12 1.26
CA ALA A 237 -4.68 -8.74 1.49
C ALA A 237 -3.56 -8.61 2.54
N GLY A 238 -3.35 -9.63 3.37
CA GLY A 238 -2.27 -9.65 4.36
C GLY A 238 -2.20 -10.99 5.08
N THR A 239 -1.02 -11.34 5.62
CA THR A 239 -0.78 -12.59 6.33
C THR A 239 0.01 -12.37 7.61
N SER A 240 -0.25 -13.22 8.61
CA SER A 240 0.50 -13.30 9.85
C SER A 240 0.77 -14.78 10.16
N HIS A 241 2.02 -15.12 10.41
CA HIS A 241 2.51 -16.48 10.51
C HIS A 241 3.02 -16.78 11.91
N PHE A 242 2.52 -17.85 12.52
CA PHE A 242 3.14 -18.45 13.67
C PHE A 242 4.19 -19.46 13.20
N LEU A 243 5.45 -19.13 13.37
CA LEU A 243 6.59 -19.91 12.86
C LEU A 243 7.09 -20.96 13.88
N GLY A 244 6.58 -20.90 15.12
CA GLY A 244 7.05 -21.76 16.19
C GLY A 244 8.52 -21.54 16.49
N GLN A 245 9.31 -22.62 16.56
CA GLN A 245 10.76 -22.57 16.77
C GLN A 245 11.57 -23.00 15.53
N ASN A 246 10.95 -23.18 14.38
CA ASN A 246 11.60 -23.72 13.19
C ASN A 246 12.82 -22.89 12.78
N PHE A 247 12.67 -21.56 12.65
CA PHE A 247 13.78 -20.67 12.31
C PHE A 247 14.79 -20.51 13.43
N ALA A 248 14.36 -20.50 14.68
CA ALA A 248 15.28 -20.45 15.82
C ALA A 248 16.20 -21.70 15.85
N LYS A 249 15.66 -22.87 15.59
CA LYS A 249 16.44 -24.12 15.49
C LYS A 249 17.36 -24.14 14.27
N ALA A 250 16.87 -23.73 13.08
CA ALA A 250 17.65 -23.70 11.85
C ALA A 250 18.87 -22.74 11.93
N PHE A 251 18.72 -21.63 12.64
CA PHE A 251 19.77 -20.60 12.82
C PHE A 251 20.43 -20.60 14.19
N ASP A 252 20.07 -21.54 15.07
CA ASP A 252 20.63 -21.70 16.41
C ASP A 252 20.48 -20.44 17.25
N VAL A 253 19.23 -19.90 17.30
CA VAL A 253 18.86 -18.72 18.07
C VAL A 253 18.32 -19.16 19.42
N THR A 254 19.18 -19.18 20.42
CA THR A 254 18.88 -19.56 21.80
C THR A 254 19.04 -18.38 22.74
N PHE A 255 18.36 -18.42 23.88
CA PHE A 255 18.49 -17.45 24.96
C PHE A 255 18.53 -18.15 26.32
N LYS A 256 19.14 -17.51 27.30
CA LYS A 256 19.07 -17.95 28.69
C LYS A 256 17.82 -17.40 29.34
N ASN A 257 16.97 -18.31 29.83
CA ASN A 257 15.76 -17.95 30.59
C ASN A 257 16.09 -17.45 32.02
N GLU A 258 15.08 -17.09 32.81
CA GLU A 258 15.25 -16.59 34.19
C GLU A 258 15.96 -17.60 35.11
N GLN A 259 15.86 -18.89 34.83
CA GLN A 259 16.52 -19.97 35.54
C GLN A 259 17.92 -20.29 34.97
N ASN A 260 18.44 -19.43 34.08
CA ASN A 260 19.74 -19.63 33.40
C ASN A 260 19.81 -20.91 32.54
N LYS A 261 18.64 -21.42 32.09
CA LYS A 261 18.54 -22.55 31.19
C LYS A 261 18.43 -22.03 29.75
N GLU A 262 19.10 -22.71 28.83
CA GLU A 262 19.08 -22.39 27.41
C GLU A 262 17.80 -22.92 26.73
N GLU A 263 17.14 -22.04 25.96
CA GLU A 263 15.89 -22.35 25.24
C GLU A 263 15.94 -21.68 23.86
N PHE A 264 15.28 -22.30 22.87
CA PHE A 264 15.09 -21.68 21.55
C PHE A 264 13.99 -20.62 21.59
N ALA A 265 14.20 -19.50 20.90
CA ALA A 265 13.21 -18.45 20.77
C ALA A 265 12.00 -18.91 19.92
N TRP A 266 10.85 -18.29 20.17
CA TRP A 266 9.63 -18.48 19.39
C TRP A 266 9.48 -17.35 18.37
N ALA A 267 8.99 -17.67 17.18
CA ALA A 267 9.06 -16.81 16.00
C ALA A 267 7.69 -16.48 15.42
N THR A 268 7.54 -15.23 14.97
CA THR A 268 6.46 -14.85 14.05
C THR A 268 7.01 -14.10 12.84
N SER A 269 6.28 -14.13 11.72
CA SER A 269 6.46 -13.17 10.64
C SER A 269 5.11 -12.74 10.07
N TRP A 270 5.04 -11.54 9.51
CA TRP A 270 3.80 -10.99 9.01
C TRP A 270 4.08 -9.93 7.94
N GLY A 271 3.17 -9.80 6.94
CA GLY A 271 3.44 -8.92 5.82
C GLY A 271 2.23 -8.50 5.00
N VAL A 272 2.35 -7.29 4.44
CA VAL A 272 1.48 -6.73 3.40
C VAL A 272 2.33 -6.02 2.35
N SER A 273 1.82 -5.95 1.12
CA SER A 273 2.55 -5.39 -0.01
C SER A 273 1.74 -4.35 -0.78
N THR A 274 2.33 -3.77 -1.80
CA THR A 274 1.66 -2.92 -2.78
C THR A 274 0.45 -3.58 -3.46
N ARG A 275 0.21 -4.90 -3.25
CA ARG A 275 -1.04 -5.58 -3.61
C ARG A 275 -2.26 -4.90 -3.00
N LEU A 276 -2.14 -4.24 -1.85
CA LEU A 276 -3.21 -3.48 -1.23
C LEU A 276 -3.76 -2.36 -2.14
N ILE A 277 -2.92 -1.74 -2.98
CA ILE A 277 -3.37 -0.75 -3.99
C ILE A 277 -4.28 -1.44 -5.01
N GLY A 278 -3.91 -2.64 -5.47
CA GLY A 278 -4.76 -3.44 -6.35
C GLY A 278 -6.10 -3.80 -5.70
N GLY A 279 -6.08 -4.20 -4.43
CA GLY A 279 -7.29 -4.44 -3.63
C GLY A 279 -8.18 -3.20 -3.53
N LEU A 280 -7.58 -2.04 -3.26
CA LEU A 280 -8.27 -0.75 -3.18
C LEU A 280 -9.01 -0.41 -4.50
N ILE A 281 -8.32 -0.57 -5.64
CA ILE A 281 -8.90 -0.36 -6.98
C ILE A 281 -10.10 -1.30 -7.18
N MET A 282 -9.90 -2.60 -6.95
CA MET A 282 -10.93 -3.62 -7.19
C MET A 282 -12.11 -3.55 -6.22
N THR A 283 -11.96 -2.90 -5.06
CA THR A 283 -13.03 -2.71 -4.10
C THR A 283 -13.89 -1.48 -4.42
N HIS A 284 -13.28 -0.36 -4.81
CA HIS A 284 -13.98 0.94 -4.83
C HIS A 284 -14.14 1.56 -6.21
N SER A 285 -13.21 1.31 -7.15
CA SER A 285 -13.18 2.00 -8.45
C SER A 285 -14.37 1.62 -9.33
N ASP A 286 -14.71 2.50 -10.26
CA ASP A 286 -15.84 2.36 -11.16
C ASP A 286 -15.43 2.53 -12.64
N ASP A 287 -16.40 2.62 -13.53
CA ASP A 287 -16.14 2.78 -14.97
C ASP A 287 -15.71 4.20 -15.37
N ASN A 288 -15.69 5.15 -14.41
CA ASN A 288 -15.16 6.51 -14.57
C ASN A 288 -13.72 6.65 -14.04
N GLY A 289 -13.16 5.60 -13.41
CA GLY A 289 -11.77 5.60 -12.93
C GLY A 289 -11.61 5.23 -11.47
N LEU A 290 -10.51 5.71 -10.89
CA LEU A 290 -10.13 5.45 -9.50
C LEU A 290 -11.12 6.11 -8.52
N VAL A 291 -11.45 5.39 -7.46
CA VAL A 291 -12.17 5.91 -6.29
C VAL A 291 -11.35 5.63 -5.05
N LEU A 292 -10.97 6.68 -4.34
CA LEU A 292 -10.12 6.58 -3.16
C LEU A 292 -10.89 6.90 -1.87
N PRO A 293 -10.75 6.06 -0.84
CA PRO A 293 -11.10 6.45 0.51
C PRO A 293 -10.30 7.68 0.94
N PRO A 294 -10.91 8.73 1.50
CA PRO A 294 -10.22 9.97 1.87
C PRO A 294 -9.01 9.76 2.78
N ARG A 295 -9.01 8.78 3.68
CA ARG A 295 -7.85 8.48 4.54
C ARG A 295 -6.58 8.08 3.76
N LEU A 296 -6.74 7.60 2.51
CA LEU A 296 -5.62 7.17 1.65
C LEU A 296 -5.46 8.05 0.40
N ALA A 297 -6.30 9.06 0.20
CA ALA A 297 -6.20 9.95 -0.93
C ALA A 297 -4.99 10.90 -0.78
N PRO A 298 -4.05 10.94 -1.75
CA PRO A 298 -2.94 11.89 -1.73
C PRO A 298 -3.40 13.36 -1.89
N LEU A 299 -4.51 13.56 -2.60
CA LEU A 299 -5.20 14.82 -2.80
C LEU A 299 -6.65 14.65 -2.36
N HIS A 300 -7.09 15.37 -1.34
CA HIS A 300 -8.44 15.26 -0.81
C HIS A 300 -9.44 16.12 -1.59
N VAL A 301 -9.02 17.34 -1.93
CA VAL A 301 -9.89 18.35 -2.54
C VAL A 301 -9.18 19.02 -3.71
N VAL A 302 -9.87 19.09 -4.85
CA VAL A 302 -9.48 20.00 -5.92
C VAL A 302 -10.50 21.12 -6.03
N ILE A 303 -10.03 22.37 -6.08
CA ILE A 303 -10.86 23.56 -6.30
C ILE A 303 -10.62 24.02 -7.73
N CYS A 304 -11.69 24.11 -8.52
CA CYS A 304 -11.70 24.50 -9.91
C CYS A 304 -12.32 25.91 -10.04
N PRO A 305 -11.55 26.98 -10.01
CA PRO A 305 -12.07 28.29 -10.35
C PRO A 305 -12.44 28.35 -11.83
N LEU A 306 -13.54 29.05 -12.14
CA LEU A 306 -14.11 29.17 -13.49
C LEU A 306 -14.21 30.66 -13.88
N GLY A 307 -14.14 30.93 -15.17
CA GLY A 307 -14.29 32.23 -15.78
C GLY A 307 -13.84 32.21 -17.24
N ARG A 308 -14.49 33.02 -18.08
CA ARG A 308 -14.20 33.09 -19.53
C ARG A 308 -12.98 33.96 -19.83
N ASN A 309 -12.74 34.95 -19.00
CA ASN A 309 -11.66 35.92 -19.11
C ASN A 309 -11.06 36.23 -17.72
N ASP A 310 -9.99 36.98 -17.68
CA ASP A 310 -9.25 37.22 -16.43
C ASP A 310 -10.07 38.03 -15.41
N ALA A 311 -10.96 38.94 -15.86
CA ALA A 311 -11.83 39.70 -14.95
C ALA A 311 -12.83 38.79 -14.22
N GLU A 312 -13.38 37.76 -14.90
CA GLU A 312 -14.26 36.76 -14.29
C GLU A 312 -13.49 35.75 -13.44
N ARG A 313 -12.25 35.38 -13.85
CA ARG A 313 -11.41 34.39 -13.15
C ARG A 313 -10.87 34.89 -11.84
N LYS A 314 -10.44 36.16 -11.76
CA LYS A 314 -9.79 36.74 -10.60
C LYS A 314 -10.59 36.56 -9.30
N PRO A 315 -11.87 36.96 -9.20
CA PRO A 315 -12.67 36.70 -8.00
C PRO A 315 -12.83 35.25 -7.65
N SER A 316 -12.96 34.36 -8.68
CA SER A 316 -13.07 32.91 -8.47
C SER A 316 -11.78 32.30 -7.92
N ILE A 317 -10.61 32.79 -8.35
CA ILE A 317 -9.30 32.39 -7.83
C ILE A 317 -9.12 32.84 -6.38
N GLU A 318 -9.43 34.11 -6.09
CA GLU A 318 -9.32 34.66 -4.72
C GLU A 318 -10.20 33.88 -3.73
N ALA A 319 -11.42 33.53 -4.13
CA ALA A 319 -12.32 32.69 -3.32
C ALA A 319 -11.77 31.25 -3.16
N ALA A 320 -11.19 30.68 -4.21
CA ALA A 320 -10.56 29.38 -4.16
C ALA A 320 -9.33 29.35 -3.24
N GLU A 321 -8.50 30.37 -3.28
CA GLU A 321 -7.32 30.53 -2.40
C GLU A 321 -7.73 30.65 -0.93
N LYS A 322 -8.76 31.45 -0.66
CA LYS A 322 -9.32 31.61 0.69
C LYS A 322 -9.85 30.27 1.21
N LEU A 323 -10.68 29.58 0.45
CA LEU A 323 -11.22 28.27 0.82
C LEU A 323 -10.11 27.21 1.01
N ALA A 324 -9.12 27.20 0.11
CA ALA A 324 -7.98 26.30 0.23
C ALA A 324 -7.17 26.52 1.52
N LYS A 325 -7.03 27.79 1.92
CA LYS A 325 -6.39 28.16 3.20
C LYS A 325 -7.25 27.66 4.38
N GLU A 326 -8.54 27.95 4.38
CA GLU A 326 -9.46 27.52 5.44
C GLU A 326 -9.45 25.98 5.62
N LEU A 327 -9.43 25.21 4.52
CA LEU A 327 -9.33 23.75 4.57
C LEU A 327 -8.02 23.25 5.19
N ARG A 328 -6.88 23.90 4.86
CA ARG A 328 -5.56 23.52 5.42
C ARG A 328 -5.42 23.89 6.89
N ASP A 329 -6.12 24.92 7.32
CA ASP A 329 -6.08 25.46 8.68
C ASP A 329 -7.05 24.74 9.63
N LEU A 330 -7.89 23.83 9.13
CA LEU A 330 -8.77 23.02 9.98
C LEU A 330 -7.97 22.20 11.02
N PRO A 331 -8.54 21.91 12.19
CA PRO A 331 -7.91 21.07 13.21
C PRO A 331 -7.47 19.72 12.63
N ARG A 332 -6.26 19.34 12.97
CA ARG A 332 -5.66 18.07 12.53
C ARG A 332 -6.02 16.97 13.51
N ASP A 333 -6.44 15.84 12.99
CA ASP A 333 -6.80 14.68 13.79
C ASP A 333 -6.33 13.35 13.17
N ASP A 334 -6.66 12.26 13.82
CA ASP A 334 -6.30 10.90 13.39
C ASP A 334 -6.86 10.54 12.01
N PHE A 335 -8.03 11.06 11.64
CA PHE A 335 -8.67 10.72 10.37
C PHE A 335 -7.77 11.08 9.18
N PHE A 336 -7.14 12.24 9.22
CA PHE A 336 -6.18 12.69 8.20
C PHE A 336 -4.72 12.36 8.56
N GLY A 337 -4.47 11.52 9.56
CA GLY A 337 -3.13 11.18 10.01
C GLY A 337 -2.35 12.36 10.60
N TYR A 338 -3.06 13.31 11.23
CA TYR A 338 -2.53 14.57 11.76
C TYR A 338 -1.89 15.48 10.70
N GLU A 339 -2.19 15.23 9.42
CA GLU A 339 -1.76 16.09 8.30
C GLU A 339 -2.86 17.09 7.92
N PRO A 340 -2.51 18.21 7.28
CA PRO A 340 -3.51 19.11 6.71
C PRO A 340 -4.32 18.42 5.61
N ILE A 341 -5.56 18.86 5.40
CA ILE A 341 -6.32 18.46 4.21
C ILE A 341 -5.53 18.89 2.95
N ALA A 342 -5.18 17.92 2.10
CA ALA A 342 -4.45 18.17 0.87
C ALA A 342 -5.39 18.81 -0.16
N VAL A 343 -5.11 20.06 -0.52
CA VAL A 343 -5.92 20.87 -1.43
C VAL A 343 -5.08 21.36 -2.59
N LYS A 344 -5.61 21.21 -3.81
CA LYS A 344 -5.06 21.78 -5.03
C LYS A 344 -6.04 22.77 -5.65
N ILE A 345 -5.57 23.93 -6.09
CA ILE A 345 -6.30 24.82 -6.96
C ILE A 345 -5.90 24.51 -8.40
N ASP A 346 -6.89 24.24 -9.24
CA ASP A 346 -6.65 23.91 -10.64
C ASP A 346 -6.67 25.19 -11.50
N ASN A 347 -5.51 25.52 -12.07
CA ASN A 347 -5.29 26.69 -12.90
C ASN A 347 -5.17 26.37 -14.41
N MET A 348 -5.65 25.21 -14.87
CA MET A 348 -5.61 24.84 -16.29
C MET A 348 -6.70 25.55 -17.10
N PHE A 349 -6.64 26.87 -17.19
CA PHE A 349 -7.64 27.69 -17.89
C PHE A 349 -7.62 27.57 -19.41
N ASP A 350 -6.58 26.94 -19.96
CA ASP A 350 -6.46 26.55 -21.37
C ASP A 350 -7.33 25.32 -21.72
N LYS A 351 -7.81 24.60 -20.71
CA LYS A 351 -8.66 23.42 -20.86
C LYS A 351 -10.12 23.71 -20.53
N GLN A 352 -11.03 23.05 -21.25
CA GLN A 352 -12.46 23.13 -20.96
C GLN A 352 -12.75 22.56 -19.56
N PRO A 353 -13.74 23.11 -18.81
CA PRO A 353 -14.08 22.63 -17.47
C PRO A 353 -14.33 21.13 -17.39
N GLY A 354 -15.07 20.54 -18.37
CA GLY A 354 -15.35 19.11 -18.42
C GLY A 354 -14.08 18.23 -18.50
N PHE A 355 -13.07 18.68 -19.24
CA PHE A 355 -11.77 17.99 -19.31
C PHE A 355 -11.07 18.03 -17.93
N ARG A 356 -11.02 19.21 -17.31
CA ARG A 356 -10.42 19.42 -15.98
C ARG A 356 -11.08 18.53 -14.93
N TYR A 357 -12.41 18.43 -14.95
CA TYR A 357 -13.17 17.58 -14.03
C TYR A 357 -12.85 16.11 -14.21
N SER A 358 -12.84 15.64 -15.47
CA SER A 358 -12.53 14.26 -15.81
C SER A 358 -11.13 13.83 -15.36
N GLU A 359 -10.12 14.70 -15.47
CA GLU A 359 -8.75 14.44 -15.01
C GLU A 359 -8.70 14.10 -13.52
N TYR A 360 -9.40 14.85 -12.68
CA TYR A 360 -9.44 14.60 -11.24
C TYR A 360 -10.34 13.45 -10.83
N GLU A 361 -11.42 13.25 -11.59
CA GLU A 361 -12.34 12.13 -11.41
C GLU A 361 -11.65 10.80 -11.70
N ILE A 362 -10.92 10.68 -12.82
CA ILE A 362 -10.11 9.51 -13.18
C ILE A 362 -9.05 9.20 -12.12
N ARG A 363 -8.44 10.24 -11.55
CA ARG A 363 -7.40 10.09 -10.51
C ARG A 363 -7.96 9.82 -9.11
N GLY A 364 -9.27 9.80 -8.94
CA GLY A 364 -9.92 9.45 -7.68
C GLY A 364 -9.87 10.52 -6.61
N VAL A 365 -9.78 11.80 -6.96
CA VAL A 365 -9.84 12.90 -5.98
C VAL A 365 -11.22 12.90 -5.32
N PRO A 366 -11.32 12.74 -3.98
CA PRO A 366 -12.60 12.53 -3.30
C PRO A 366 -13.61 13.66 -3.47
N VAL A 367 -13.14 14.92 -3.44
CA VAL A 367 -14.01 16.09 -3.53
C VAL A 367 -13.50 17.07 -4.58
N ARG A 368 -14.39 17.51 -5.46
CA ARG A 368 -14.17 18.63 -6.38
C ARG A 368 -15.07 19.79 -6.01
N VAL A 369 -14.48 20.99 -5.89
CA VAL A 369 -15.21 22.25 -5.68
C VAL A 369 -15.13 23.08 -6.94
N GLU A 370 -16.25 23.64 -7.36
CA GLU A 370 -16.36 24.52 -8.52
C GLU A 370 -16.81 25.92 -8.04
N ILE A 371 -16.08 26.96 -8.47
CA ILE A 371 -16.38 28.35 -8.12
C ILE A 371 -16.35 29.17 -9.40
N GLY A 372 -17.50 29.66 -9.84
CA GLY A 372 -17.64 30.50 -11.02
C GLY A 372 -18.25 31.87 -10.71
N PRO A 373 -18.36 32.77 -11.71
CA PRO A 373 -18.90 34.12 -11.50
C PRO A 373 -20.27 34.12 -10.83
N LYS A 374 -21.17 33.24 -11.23
CA LYS A 374 -22.52 33.12 -10.63
C LYS A 374 -22.50 32.62 -9.19
N ASP A 375 -21.48 31.86 -8.83
CA ASP A 375 -21.29 31.38 -7.47
C ASP A 375 -20.73 32.50 -6.59
N ILE A 376 -19.82 33.32 -7.13
CA ILE A 376 -19.30 34.51 -6.45
C ILE A 376 -20.41 35.52 -6.12
N GLU A 377 -21.31 35.80 -7.09
CA GLU A 377 -22.46 36.68 -6.86
C GLU A 377 -23.35 36.24 -5.69
N LYS A 378 -23.42 34.92 -5.45
CA LYS A 378 -24.22 34.28 -4.38
C LYS A 378 -23.41 33.93 -3.12
N ALA A 379 -22.13 34.29 -3.08
CA ALA A 379 -21.21 33.87 -2.05
C ALA A 379 -21.24 32.35 -1.77
N ALA A 380 -21.32 31.53 -2.82
CA ALA A 380 -21.52 30.09 -2.78
C ALA A 380 -20.50 29.34 -3.66
N CYS A 381 -20.50 28.03 -3.60
CA CYS A 381 -19.78 27.12 -4.50
C CYS A 381 -20.63 25.87 -4.84
N ALA A 382 -20.20 25.11 -5.82
CA ALA A 382 -20.71 23.76 -6.06
C ALA A 382 -19.68 22.75 -5.60
N VAL A 383 -20.15 21.65 -4.97
CA VAL A 383 -19.30 20.57 -4.45
C VAL A 383 -19.74 19.25 -5.07
N ALA A 384 -18.80 18.50 -5.63
CA ALA A 384 -19.05 17.19 -6.21
C ALA A 384 -18.20 16.13 -5.48
N ARG A 385 -18.83 15.02 -5.10
CA ARG A 385 -18.19 13.87 -4.46
C ARG A 385 -17.90 12.77 -5.47
N ARG A 386 -16.71 12.15 -5.37
CA ARG A 386 -16.26 11.13 -6.33
C ARG A 386 -16.94 9.76 -6.17
N ASP A 387 -17.32 9.40 -4.97
CA ASP A 387 -17.94 8.09 -4.65
C ASP A 387 -19.39 7.96 -5.17
N VAL A 388 -20.02 9.07 -5.56
CA VAL A 388 -21.33 9.11 -6.22
C VAL A 388 -21.16 9.85 -7.55
N PRO A 389 -20.99 9.12 -8.67
CA PRO A 389 -20.72 9.75 -9.97
C PRO A 389 -21.94 10.47 -10.53
N GLY A 390 -21.68 11.48 -11.38
CA GLY A 390 -22.72 12.21 -12.09
C GLY A 390 -23.38 13.31 -11.28
N LYS A 391 -24.63 13.64 -11.66
CA LYS A 391 -25.36 14.78 -11.08
C LYS A 391 -25.79 14.54 -9.63
N GLU A 392 -26.04 13.30 -9.26
CA GLU A 392 -26.48 12.90 -7.90
C GLU A 392 -25.40 13.17 -6.85
N GLY A 393 -24.14 13.07 -7.21
CA GLY A 393 -23.00 13.39 -6.33
C GLY A 393 -22.65 14.87 -6.25
N LYS A 394 -23.41 15.77 -6.92
CA LYS A 394 -23.11 17.19 -6.98
C LYS A 394 -24.17 18.04 -6.26
N THR A 395 -23.71 18.85 -5.32
CA THR A 395 -24.51 19.81 -4.56
C THR A 395 -24.15 21.23 -4.96
N PHE A 396 -25.14 22.04 -5.27
CA PHE A 396 -24.99 23.45 -5.63
C PHE A 396 -25.38 24.36 -4.48
N GLY A 397 -24.85 25.60 -4.50
CA GLY A 397 -25.27 26.65 -3.57
C GLY A 397 -24.76 26.43 -2.14
N ILE A 398 -23.65 25.71 -1.96
CA ILE A 398 -22.98 25.63 -0.67
C ILE A 398 -22.37 26.98 -0.35
N ALA A 399 -22.78 27.63 0.76
CA ALA A 399 -22.24 28.91 1.16
C ALA A 399 -20.72 28.84 1.36
N LEU A 400 -19.98 29.77 0.79
CA LEU A 400 -18.50 29.85 0.96
C LEU A 400 -18.12 29.99 2.44
N THR A 401 -18.92 30.74 3.20
CA THR A 401 -18.77 30.77 4.66
C THR A 401 -19.15 29.42 5.25
N GLY A 402 -18.19 28.71 5.88
CA GLY A 402 -18.38 27.38 6.42
C GLY A 402 -18.21 26.22 5.41
N ALA A 403 -17.88 26.50 4.15
CA ALA A 403 -17.63 25.47 3.14
C ALA A 403 -16.51 24.52 3.54
N ALA A 404 -15.48 25.01 4.22
CA ALA A 404 -14.36 24.16 4.70
C ALA A 404 -14.84 23.08 5.68
N ALA A 405 -15.67 23.43 6.66
CA ALA A 405 -16.24 22.47 7.63
C ALA A 405 -17.22 21.50 6.94
N HIS A 406 -18.02 21.98 5.97
CA HIS A 406 -18.88 21.13 5.18
C HIS A 406 -18.09 20.09 4.39
N ILE A 407 -17.00 20.49 3.73
CA ILE A 407 -16.16 19.61 2.92
C ILE A 407 -15.44 18.58 3.82
N GLU A 408 -14.94 18.99 4.98
CA GLU A 408 -14.31 18.09 5.94
C GLU A 408 -15.30 17.00 6.40
N LYS A 409 -16.52 17.39 6.77
CA LYS A 409 -17.58 16.44 7.10
C LYS A 409 -17.89 15.51 5.92
N LEU A 410 -17.98 16.04 4.70
CA LEU A 410 -18.24 15.27 3.48
C LEU A 410 -17.13 14.22 3.23
N LEU A 411 -15.85 14.53 3.48
CA LEU A 411 -14.76 13.58 3.36
C LEU A 411 -14.95 12.38 4.33
N ARG A 412 -15.40 12.62 5.55
CA ARG A 412 -15.70 11.53 6.50
C ARG A 412 -16.90 10.69 6.05
N GLU A 413 -17.95 11.34 5.54
CA GLU A 413 -19.12 10.66 4.97
C GLU A 413 -18.75 9.78 3.77
N ILE A 414 -17.83 10.24 2.91
CA ILE A 414 -17.31 9.47 1.77
C ILE A 414 -16.59 8.20 2.27
N GLN A 415 -15.72 8.32 3.28
CA GLN A 415 -15.03 7.17 3.87
C GLN A 415 -16.03 6.12 4.37
N GLU A 416 -17.04 6.55 5.11
CA GLU A 416 -18.06 5.67 5.67
C GLU A 416 -18.97 5.07 4.57
N SER A 417 -19.34 5.85 3.58
CA SER A 417 -20.14 5.40 2.43
C SER A 417 -19.44 4.29 1.65
N LEU A 418 -18.13 4.46 1.39
CA LEU A 418 -17.31 3.46 0.70
C LEU A 418 -17.26 2.14 1.49
N TYR A 419 -17.06 2.21 2.80
CA TYR A 419 -17.06 1.03 3.67
C TYR A 419 -18.41 0.32 3.67
N LYS A 420 -19.50 1.07 3.87
CA LYS A 420 -20.87 0.50 3.87
C LYS A 420 -21.21 -0.18 2.55
N ARG A 421 -20.84 0.44 1.43
CA ARG A 421 -21.06 -0.13 0.09
C ARG A 421 -20.28 -1.43 -0.12
N ALA A 422 -19.00 -1.44 0.23
CA ALA A 422 -18.16 -2.64 0.13
C ALA A 422 -18.66 -3.76 1.06
N LYS A 423 -19.09 -3.41 2.28
CA LYS A 423 -19.65 -4.37 3.25
C LYS A 423 -20.97 -4.98 2.79
N ALA A 424 -21.83 -4.19 2.15
CA ALA A 424 -23.09 -4.68 1.60
C ALA A 424 -22.89 -5.58 0.36
N PHE A 425 -21.79 -5.41 -0.37
CA PHE A 425 -21.40 -6.26 -1.50
C PHE A 425 -20.81 -7.61 -1.05
N ARG A 426 -20.07 -7.65 0.05
CA ARG A 426 -19.46 -8.87 0.61
C ARG A 426 -20.50 -9.85 1.10
#